data_6a1ef7f46d31b64d22b24b7334ea3841
#
_entry.id   6a1ef7f46d31b64d22b24b7334ea3841
#
_cell.length_a   1.000
_cell.length_b   1.000
_cell.length_c   1.000
_cell.angle_alpha   90.00
_cell.angle_beta   90.00
_cell.angle_gamma   90.00
#
_symmetry.space_group_name_H-M   'P 1'
#
loop_
_entity.id
_entity.type
_entity.pdbx_description
1 polymer ?
#
loop_
_entity_poly.entity_id
_entity_poly.type
_entity_poly.pdbx_seq_one_letter_code
_entity_poly.pdbx_strand_id
1 'polypeptide(L)'
;MSRPFVLLAALFGLTGVALGAFAAHGLRARLSPEYLAVFQTGVLYQLIHALALLGVGALALHWRSRLLGAAGVLFVAGILLFSGSLYLLTLSGIGKLGIVTPFGGVSFLAGWLCLGLAAWRLGNA
;
A
#
# COMPACT_ATOMS: atom_id res chain seq x y z
N MET A 1 -12.42 -8.54 11.42
CA MET A 1 -11.18 -7.79 11.13
C MET A 1 -10.25 -8.54 10.19
N SER A 2 -9.97 -9.81 10.45
CA SER A 2 -9.08 -10.62 9.60
C SER A 2 -9.57 -10.73 8.16
N ARG A 3 -10.83 -11.13 7.97
CA ARG A 3 -11.39 -11.39 6.65
C ARG A 3 -11.33 -10.17 5.71
N PRO A 4 -11.77 -8.96 6.10
CA PRO A 4 -11.68 -7.81 5.21
C PRO A 4 -10.25 -7.48 4.81
N PHE A 5 -9.31 -7.59 5.73
CA PHE A 5 -7.91 -7.28 5.43
C PHE A 5 -7.30 -8.31 4.45
N VAL A 6 -7.63 -9.59 4.60
CA VAL A 6 -7.15 -10.61 3.66
C VAL A 6 -7.76 -10.40 2.28
N LEU A 7 -9.06 -10.08 2.19
CA LEU A 7 -9.72 -9.80 0.92
C LEU A 7 -9.11 -8.57 0.23
N LEU A 8 -8.86 -7.49 0.98
CA LEU A 8 -8.22 -6.30 0.44
C LEU A 8 -6.78 -6.58 0.02
N ALA A 9 -6.04 -7.35 0.82
CA ALA A 9 -4.68 -7.74 0.47
C ALA A 9 -4.66 -8.53 -0.86
N ALA A 10 -5.59 -9.46 -1.04
CA ALA A 10 -5.71 -10.21 -2.28
C ALA A 10 -6.03 -9.31 -3.46
N LEU A 11 -6.94 -8.34 -3.28
CA LEU A 11 -7.28 -7.37 -4.32
C LEU A 11 -6.09 -6.51 -4.69
N PHE A 12 -5.38 -5.97 -3.70
CA PHE A 12 -4.20 -5.13 -3.95
C PHE A 12 -3.03 -5.93 -4.52
N GLY A 13 -2.89 -7.20 -4.15
CA GLY A 13 -1.91 -8.08 -4.76
C GLY A 13 -2.23 -8.35 -6.23
N LEU A 14 -3.48 -8.70 -6.51
CA LEU A 14 -3.95 -8.95 -7.88
C LEU A 14 -3.75 -7.71 -8.76
N THR A 15 -4.26 -6.56 -8.33
CA THR A 15 -4.15 -5.32 -9.10
C THR A 15 -2.71 -4.83 -9.18
N GLY A 16 -1.92 -5.01 -8.12
CA GLY A 16 -0.50 -4.63 -8.12
C GLY A 16 0.31 -5.41 -9.15
N VAL A 17 0.09 -6.72 -9.23
CA VAL A 17 0.75 -7.56 -10.25
C VAL A 17 0.30 -7.15 -11.65
N ALA A 18 -1.00 -6.93 -11.85
CA ALA A 18 -1.54 -6.50 -13.14
C ALA A 18 -0.95 -5.15 -13.57
N LEU A 19 -0.87 -4.18 -12.66
CA LEU A 19 -0.28 -2.87 -12.94
C LEU A 19 1.22 -2.95 -13.21
N GLY A 20 1.93 -3.81 -12.50
CA GLY A 20 3.35 -4.05 -12.75
C GLY A 20 3.60 -4.65 -14.12
N ALA A 21 2.79 -5.61 -14.55
CA ALA A 21 2.86 -6.19 -15.87
C ALA A 21 2.54 -5.14 -16.95
N PHE A 22 1.52 -4.32 -16.71
CA PHE A 22 1.14 -3.24 -17.61
C PHE A 22 2.28 -2.23 -17.77
N ALA A 23 2.93 -1.85 -16.67
CA ALA A 23 4.09 -0.95 -16.70
C ALA A 23 5.24 -1.51 -17.55
N ALA A 24 5.53 -2.80 -17.37
CA ALA A 24 6.64 -3.43 -18.07
C ALA A 24 6.40 -3.57 -19.59
N HIS A 25 5.16 -3.71 -20.01
CA HIS A 25 4.80 -4.01 -21.41
C HIS A 25 4.08 -2.86 -22.10
N GLY A 26 2.97 -2.35 -21.52
CA GLY A 26 2.13 -1.36 -22.19
C GLY A 26 2.61 0.07 -22.03
N LEU A 27 3.04 0.47 -20.84
CA LEU A 27 3.41 1.85 -20.53
C LEU A 27 4.84 2.20 -20.94
N ARG A 28 5.67 1.22 -21.15
CA ARG A 28 7.08 1.42 -21.47
C ARG A 28 7.28 2.30 -22.72
N ALA A 29 6.38 2.19 -23.68
CA ALA A 29 6.43 2.97 -24.91
C ALA A 29 5.66 4.29 -24.81
N ARG A 30 4.86 4.50 -23.78
CA ARG A 30 3.94 5.64 -23.65
C ARG A 30 4.38 6.68 -22.63
N LEU A 31 5.10 6.26 -21.59
CA LEU A 31 5.58 7.14 -20.54
C LEU A 31 7.06 7.45 -20.72
N SER A 32 7.48 8.65 -20.30
CA SER A 32 8.90 8.95 -20.19
C SER A 32 9.56 7.97 -19.21
N PRO A 33 10.90 7.74 -19.31
CA PRO A 33 11.59 6.89 -18.34
C PRO A 33 11.38 7.34 -16.89
N GLU A 34 11.30 8.65 -16.66
CA GLU A 34 11.07 9.23 -15.33
C GLU A 34 9.68 8.89 -14.81
N TYR A 35 8.65 9.08 -15.62
CA TYR A 35 7.27 8.75 -15.24
C TYR A 35 7.06 7.24 -15.10
N LEU A 36 7.70 6.46 -15.94
CA LEU A 36 7.65 5.00 -15.80
C LEU A 36 8.23 4.55 -14.47
N ALA A 37 9.36 5.13 -14.04
CA ALA A 37 9.97 4.83 -12.75
C ALA A 37 9.05 5.22 -11.60
N VAL A 38 8.36 6.36 -11.68
CA VAL A 38 7.39 6.80 -10.67
C VAL A 38 6.20 5.83 -10.59
N PHE A 39 5.68 5.41 -11.74
CA PHE A 39 4.60 4.41 -11.79
C PHE A 39 5.04 3.10 -11.13
N GLN A 40 6.23 2.62 -11.45
CA GLN A 40 6.79 1.40 -10.87
C GLN A 40 7.02 1.52 -9.37
N THR A 41 7.37 2.70 -8.87
CA THR A 41 7.44 2.97 -7.42
C THR A 41 6.07 2.76 -6.77
N GLY A 42 5.01 3.25 -7.40
CA GLY A 42 3.64 3.01 -6.93
C GLY A 42 3.31 1.53 -6.85
N VAL A 43 3.68 0.76 -7.87
CA VAL A 43 3.47 -0.70 -7.92
C VAL A 43 4.23 -1.40 -6.79
N LEU A 44 5.50 -1.04 -6.61
CA LEU A 44 6.35 -1.65 -5.57
C LEU A 44 5.75 -1.45 -4.19
N TYR A 45 5.37 -0.22 -3.86
CA TYR A 45 4.81 0.09 -2.55
C TYR A 45 3.44 -0.55 -2.36
N GLN A 46 2.63 -0.64 -3.42
CA GLN A 46 1.37 -1.37 -3.36
C GLN A 46 1.58 -2.85 -3.03
N LEU A 47 2.52 -3.50 -3.69
CA LEU A 47 2.79 -4.93 -3.46
C LEU A 47 3.37 -5.18 -2.07
N ILE A 48 4.31 -4.35 -1.62
CA ILE A 48 4.89 -4.48 -0.27
C ILE A 48 3.79 -4.37 0.78
N HIS A 49 2.92 -3.37 0.65
CA HIS A 49 1.90 -3.12 1.65
C HIS A 49 0.68 -4.05 1.49
N ALA A 50 0.45 -4.63 0.31
CA ALA A 50 -0.49 -5.73 0.16
C ALA A 50 -0.04 -6.94 0.98
N LEU A 51 1.26 -7.27 0.94
CA LEU A 51 1.83 -8.34 1.75
C LEU A 51 1.77 -8.01 3.24
N ALA A 52 2.07 -6.76 3.61
CA ALA A 52 1.96 -6.31 4.99
C ALA A 52 0.52 -6.41 5.50
N LEU A 53 -0.44 -6.03 4.66
CA LEU A 53 -1.86 -6.13 4.99
C LEU A 53 -2.30 -7.58 5.15
N LEU A 54 -1.80 -8.47 4.31
CA LEU A 54 -2.03 -9.92 4.47
C LEU A 54 -1.50 -10.40 5.83
N GLY A 55 -0.30 -9.94 6.20
CA GLY A 55 0.28 -10.23 7.52
C GLY A 55 -0.61 -9.75 8.66
N VAL A 56 -1.12 -8.52 8.57
CA VAL A 56 -2.04 -7.97 9.57
C VAL A 56 -3.30 -8.83 9.66
N GLY A 57 -3.87 -9.22 8.53
CA GLY A 57 -5.05 -10.07 8.49
C GLY A 57 -4.80 -11.45 9.14
N ALA A 58 -3.64 -12.04 8.88
CA ALA A 58 -3.26 -13.32 9.47
C ALA A 58 -3.05 -13.21 10.98
N LEU A 59 -2.36 -12.15 11.43
CA LEU A 59 -2.15 -11.91 12.86
C LEU A 59 -3.47 -11.64 13.60
N ALA A 60 -4.44 -11.02 12.94
CA ALA A 60 -5.73 -10.71 13.52
C ALA A 60 -6.56 -11.96 13.84
N LEU A 61 -6.19 -13.13 13.31
CA LEU A 61 -6.79 -14.40 13.71
C LEU A 61 -6.45 -14.77 15.16
N HIS A 62 -5.32 -14.30 15.67
CA HIS A 62 -4.77 -14.67 16.96
C HIS A 62 -4.66 -13.51 17.94
N TRP A 63 -4.55 -12.28 17.42
CA TRP A 63 -4.36 -11.08 18.24
C TRP A 63 -5.60 -10.21 18.21
N ARG A 64 -6.11 -9.84 19.37
CA ARG A 64 -7.15 -8.83 19.51
C ARG A 64 -6.47 -7.51 19.90
N SER A 65 -6.31 -6.63 18.92
CA SER A 65 -5.59 -5.38 19.13
C SER A 65 -6.18 -4.27 18.25
N ARG A 66 -6.52 -3.15 18.86
CA ARG A 66 -6.94 -1.96 18.12
C ARG A 66 -5.80 -1.37 17.29
N LEU A 67 -4.58 -1.47 17.80
CA LEU A 67 -3.39 -1.03 17.06
C LEU A 67 -3.16 -1.87 15.81
N LEU A 68 -3.39 -3.17 15.88
CA LEU A 68 -3.29 -4.04 14.71
C LEU A 68 -4.34 -3.66 13.67
N GLY A 69 -5.58 -3.39 14.10
CA GLY A 69 -6.63 -2.92 13.21
C GLY A 69 -6.29 -1.57 12.59
N ALA A 70 -5.75 -0.65 13.38
CA ALA A 70 -5.29 0.65 12.88
C ALA A 70 -4.19 0.50 11.83
N ALA A 71 -3.23 -0.42 12.07
CA ALA A 71 -2.18 -0.69 11.09
C ALA A 71 -2.76 -1.12 9.74
N GLY A 72 -3.74 -2.03 9.76
CA GLY A 72 -4.41 -2.49 8.54
C GLY A 72 -5.10 -1.35 7.79
N VAL A 73 -5.87 -0.53 8.49
CA VAL A 73 -6.55 0.63 7.89
C VAL A 73 -5.54 1.62 7.31
N LEU A 74 -4.44 1.88 8.03
CA LEU A 74 -3.40 2.81 7.59
C LEU A 74 -2.66 2.28 6.35
N PHE A 75 -2.45 0.97 6.24
CA PHE A 75 -1.86 0.37 5.04
C PHE A 75 -2.81 0.51 3.84
N VAL A 76 -4.10 0.28 4.03
CA VAL A 76 -5.10 0.48 2.96
C VAL A 76 -5.11 1.95 2.51
N ALA A 77 -5.20 2.88 3.44
CA ALA A 77 -5.19 4.31 3.14
C ALA A 77 -3.88 4.71 2.43
N GLY A 78 -2.76 4.18 2.89
CA GLY A 78 -1.46 4.43 2.28
C GLY A 78 -1.39 3.96 0.84
N ILE A 79 -1.89 2.77 0.53
CA ILE A 79 -1.93 2.26 -0.85
C ILE A 79 -2.75 3.19 -1.74
N LEU A 80 -3.93 3.59 -1.27
CA LEU A 80 -4.81 4.46 -2.05
C LEU A 80 -4.20 5.84 -2.28
N LEU A 81 -3.61 6.44 -1.24
CA LEU A 81 -3.07 7.80 -1.33
C LEU A 81 -1.68 7.83 -1.97
N PHE A 82 -0.81 6.89 -1.65
CA PHE A 82 0.55 6.86 -2.19
C PHE A 82 0.57 6.29 -3.60
N SER A 83 0.24 5.01 -3.75
CA SER A 83 0.30 4.33 -5.06
C SER A 83 -0.75 4.90 -6.00
N GLY A 84 -1.97 5.13 -5.52
CA GLY A 84 -3.05 5.72 -6.31
C GLY A 84 -2.69 7.08 -6.88
N SER A 85 -2.08 7.96 -6.08
CA SER A 85 -1.68 9.29 -6.55
C SER A 85 -0.58 9.21 -7.61
N LEU A 86 0.36 8.28 -7.47
CA LEU A 86 1.42 8.09 -8.46
C LEU A 86 0.88 7.56 -9.78
N TYR A 87 -0.10 6.67 -9.75
CA TYR A 87 -0.75 6.19 -10.98
C TYR A 87 -1.48 7.31 -11.69
N LEU A 88 -2.25 8.09 -10.95
CA LEU A 88 -3.00 9.22 -11.53
C LEU A 88 -2.07 10.30 -12.07
N LEU A 89 -1.00 10.61 -11.34
CA LEU A 89 -0.02 11.60 -11.75
C LEU A 89 0.64 11.20 -13.07
N THR A 90 1.12 9.97 -13.17
CA THR A 90 1.86 9.51 -14.34
C THR A 90 0.96 9.33 -15.56
N LEU A 91 -0.25 8.83 -15.37
CA LEU A 91 -1.19 8.58 -16.47
C LEU A 91 -1.87 9.87 -16.96
N SER A 92 -2.10 10.85 -16.08
CA SER A 92 -2.74 12.12 -16.43
C SER A 92 -1.74 13.22 -16.80
N GLY A 93 -0.49 13.10 -16.32
CA GLY A 93 0.51 14.16 -16.44
C GLY A 93 0.31 15.34 -15.49
N ILE A 94 -0.65 15.25 -14.56
CA ILE A 94 -0.96 16.32 -13.61
C ILE A 94 -0.03 16.22 -12.40
N GLY A 95 1.06 17.00 -12.41
CA GLY A 95 2.08 16.97 -11.37
C GLY A 95 1.58 17.34 -9.97
N LYS A 96 0.50 18.14 -9.87
CA LYS A 96 -0.10 18.55 -8.59
C LYS A 96 -0.59 17.36 -7.76
N LEU A 97 -0.90 16.23 -8.39
CA LEU A 97 -1.31 15.02 -7.68
C LEU A 97 -0.20 14.49 -6.76
N GLY A 98 1.05 14.86 -7.01
CA GLY A 98 2.17 14.54 -6.12
C GLY A 98 2.07 15.14 -4.73
N ILE A 99 1.19 16.12 -4.52
CA ILE A 99 0.91 16.69 -3.19
C ILE A 99 0.23 15.65 -2.28
N VAL A 100 -0.55 14.74 -2.86
CA VAL A 100 -1.27 13.69 -2.12
C VAL A 100 -0.32 12.58 -1.68
N THR A 101 0.72 12.31 -2.45
CA THR A 101 1.65 11.18 -2.22
C THR A 101 2.27 11.17 -0.81
N PRO A 102 2.78 12.32 -0.26
CA PRO A 102 3.35 12.32 1.09
C PRO A 102 2.36 11.92 2.19
N PHE A 103 1.07 12.22 2.02
CA PHE A 103 0.06 11.80 2.99
C PHE A 103 -0.07 10.27 3.01
N GLY A 104 0.03 9.63 1.85
CA GLY A 104 0.09 8.18 1.77
C GLY A 104 1.35 7.62 2.41
N GLY A 105 2.48 8.27 2.20
CA GLY A 105 3.75 7.88 2.84
C GLY A 105 3.68 7.95 4.35
N VAL A 106 3.10 9.02 4.91
CA VAL A 106 2.88 9.17 6.35
C VAL A 106 1.94 8.08 6.86
N SER A 107 0.90 7.75 6.09
CA SER A 107 -0.02 6.66 6.44
C SER A 107 0.71 5.33 6.54
N PHE A 108 1.60 5.02 5.60
CA PHE A 108 2.44 3.83 5.65
C PHE A 108 3.30 3.80 6.92
N LEU A 109 4.01 4.90 7.20
CA LEU A 109 4.86 5.00 8.37
C LEU A 109 4.05 4.76 9.66
N ALA A 110 2.89 5.41 9.77
CA ALA A 110 2.01 5.24 10.92
C ALA A 110 1.51 3.80 11.04
N GLY A 111 1.23 3.14 9.92
CA GLY A 111 0.81 1.74 9.89
C GLY A 111 1.89 0.81 10.45
N TRP A 112 3.12 0.98 10.03
CA TRP A 112 4.25 0.20 10.54
C TRP A 112 4.49 0.45 12.02
N LEU A 113 4.38 1.71 12.46
CA LEU A 113 4.50 2.06 13.87
C LEU A 113 3.40 1.38 14.70
N CYS A 114 2.15 1.42 14.24
CA CYS A 114 1.04 0.76 14.93
C CYS A 114 1.26 -0.76 15.01
N LEU A 115 1.76 -1.38 13.95
CA LEU A 115 2.08 -2.81 13.95
C LEU A 115 3.15 -3.13 14.98
N GLY A 116 4.22 -2.33 15.03
CA GLY A 116 5.29 -2.49 16.00
C GLY A 116 4.80 -2.34 17.44
N LEU A 117 3.96 -1.32 17.69
CA LEU A 117 3.38 -1.10 19.01
C LEU A 117 2.42 -2.22 19.41
N ALA A 118 1.66 -2.76 18.47
CA ALA A 118 0.78 -3.89 18.73
C ALA A 118 1.59 -5.11 19.19
N ALA A 119 2.70 -5.39 18.50
CA ALA A 119 3.60 -6.49 18.87
C ALA A 119 4.27 -6.25 20.23
N TRP A 120 4.70 -5.00 20.47
CA TRP A 120 5.31 -4.62 21.77
C TRP A 120 4.37 -4.88 22.93
N ARG A 121 3.12 -4.43 22.80
CA ARG A 121 2.10 -4.62 23.84
C ARG A 121 1.75 -6.09 24.06
N LEU A 122 1.79 -6.89 23.01
CA LEU A 122 1.53 -8.32 23.10
C LEU A 122 2.60 -9.00 23.97
N GLY A 123 3.87 -8.62 23.79
CA GLY A 123 4.98 -9.16 24.56
C GLY A 123 4.95 -8.77 26.04
N ASN A 124 4.20 -7.71 26.40
CA ASN A 124 4.09 -7.20 27.77
C ASN A 124 2.77 -7.58 28.45
N ALA A 125 1.94 -8.38 27.78
CA ALA A 125 0.64 -8.79 28.31
C ALA A 125 0.71 -9.97 29.28
#